data_ab8c017219aad6512529b9c63613cf2b
#
_entry.id   ab8c017219aad6512529b9c63613cf2b
#
_cell.length_a   1.000
_cell.length_b   1.000
_cell.length_c   1.000
_cell.angle_alpha   90.00
_cell.angle_beta   90.00
_cell.angle_gamma   90.00
#
_symmetry.space_group_name_H-M   'P 1'
#
loop_
_entity.id
_entity.type
_entity.pdbx_description
1 polymer ?
#
loop_
_entity_poly.entity_id
_entity_poly.type
_entity_poly.pdbx_seq_one_letter_code
_entity_poly.pdbx_strand_id
1 'polypeptide(L)'
;MTESRPRVLVVDDDRAVRDSLRRSLEFNGYEVVLAADGAEGLVAVGAQHPDVVVVDVMMPRLDGIETTRALRAAGNDVPILVLTARDAVGDRVEGLDAGADDYLTKPFALEELLARLRALMRRTVQPEDADEVLGFADLSMDVATREVRRGERQIELTRTEFTLLEMFLRRPRRVLDRSFILEEVWGYDFPTSANSLEVYVGYLRRKTEAGDEPRLIHTVRGVGYVLREA
;
A
#
# COMPACT_ATOMS: atom_id res chain seq x y z
N MET A 1 -15.96 -19.94 17.90
CA MET A 1 -15.50 -19.81 16.52
C MET A 1 -14.04 -19.44 16.59
N THR A 2 -13.13 -20.33 16.21
CA THR A 2 -11.69 -20.02 16.13
C THR A 2 -11.52 -19.05 14.97
N GLU A 3 -11.19 -17.78 15.25
CA GLU A 3 -10.78 -16.85 14.21
C GLU A 3 -9.59 -17.46 13.46
N SER A 4 -9.71 -17.65 12.15
CA SER A 4 -8.61 -18.15 11.35
C SER A 4 -7.48 -17.10 11.41
N ARG A 5 -6.26 -17.57 11.64
CA ARG A 5 -5.08 -16.67 11.64
C ARG A 5 -4.89 -16.09 10.24
N PRO A 6 -4.62 -14.79 10.12
CA PRO A 6 -4.31 -14.19 8.82
C PRO A 6 -3.09 -14.87 8.20
N ARG A 7 -3.15 -15.15 6.89
CA ARG A 7 -2.11 -15.83 6.14
C ARG A 7 -1.25 -14.85 5.37
N VAL A 8 0.07 -14.91 5.62
CA VAL A 8 1.09 -14.10 4.95
C VAL A 8 1.91 -14.98 4.02
N LEU A 9 1.98 -14.65 2.74
CA LEU A 9 2.93 -15.25 1.82
C LEU A 9 4.21 -14.41 1.81
N VAL A 10 5.35 -15.04 2.10
CA VAL A 10 6.67 -14.40 2.03
C VAL A 10 7.43 -14.96 0.83
N VAL A 11 7.80 -14.09 -0.11
CA VAL A 11 8.55 -14.40 -1.33
C VAL A 11 9.90 -13.68 -1.29
N ASP A 12 10.98 -14.41 -1.13
CA ASP A 12 12.35 -13.89 -1.03
C ASP A 12 13.30 -15.03 -1.43
N ASP A 13 14.37 -14.79 -2.17
CA ASP A 13 15.29 -15.83 -2.60
C ASP A 13 16.27 -16.27 -1.49
N ASP A 14 16.52 -15.41 -0.50
CA ASP A 14 17.36 -15.74 0.65
C ASP A 14 16.59 -16.58 1.68
N ARG A 15 17.01 -17.83 1.83
CA ARG A 15 16.44 -18.77 2.80
C ARG A 15 16.52 -18.26 4.24
N ALA A 16 17.61 -17.60 4.62
CA ALA A 16 17.78 -17.11 5.99
C ALA A 16 16.79 -15.99 6.31
N VAL A 17 16.53 -15.10 5.33
CA VAL A 17 15.50 -14.04 5.41
C VAL A 17 14.12 -14.68 5.54
N ARG A 18 13.75 -15.62 4.64
CA ARG A 18 12.47 -16.33 4.72
C ARG A 18 12.25 -17.01 6.07
N ASP A 19 13.24 -17.75 6.58
CA ASP A 19 13.16 -18.45 7.87
C ASP A 19 13.08 -17.48 9.07
N SER A 20 13.73 -16.32 8.97
CA SER A 20 13.65 -15.27 9.99
C SER A 20 12.27 -14.62 10.01
N LEU A 21 11.76 -14.21 8.84
CA LEU A 21 10.43 -13.60 8.72
C LEU A 21 9.35 -14.60 9.16
N ARG A 22 9.43 -15.87 8.75
CA ARG A 22 8.48 -16.89 9.20
C ARG A 22 8.39 -16.95 10.71
N ARG A 23 9.51 -17.13 11.42
CA ARG A 23 9.52 -17.20 12.89
C ARG A 23 8.92 -15.97 13.54
N SER A 24 9.27 -14.79 13.02
CA SER A 24 8.79 -13.53 13.56
C SER A 24 7.29 -13.34 13.35
N LEU A 25 6.79 -13.67 12.16
CA LEU A 25 5.36 -13.55 11.83
C LEU A 25 4.51 -14.61 12.55
N GLU A 26 4.95 -15.87 12.61
CA GLU A 26 4.27 -16.93 13.36
C GLU A 26 4.17 -16.59 14.86
N PHE A 27 5.25 -16.05 15.44
CA PHE A 27 5.24 -15.58 16.83
C PHE A 27 4.22 -14.47 17.07
N ASN A 28 3.97 -13.62 16.05
CA ASN A 28 2.97 -12.55 16.10
C ASN A 28 1.57 -12.99 15.60
N GLY A 29 1.31 -14.30 15.50
CA GLY A 29 -0.03 -14.84 15.30
C GLY A 29 -0.45 -15.00 13.83
N TYR A 30 0.45 -14.90 12.88
CA TYR A 30 0.19 -15.14 11.46
C TYR A 30 0.40 -16.61 11.07
N GLU A 31 -0.31 -17.08 10.06
CA GLU A 31 0.05 -18.26 9.29
C GLU A 31 0.99 -17.85 8.15
N VAL A 32 2.10 -18.56 7.93
CA VAL A 32 3.11 -18.14 6.96
C VAL A 32 3.33 -19.20 5.90
N VAL A 33 3.20 -18.79 4.64
CA VAL A 33 3.58 -19.54 3.45
C VAL A 33 4.87 -18.95 2.91
N LEU A 34 5.78 -19.79 2.43
CA LEU A 34 7.07 -19.36 1.87
C LEU A 34 7.15 -19.71 0.39
N ALA A 35 7.75 -18.82 -0.40
CA ALA A 35 8.14 -19.06 -1.78
C ALA A 35 9.58 -18.57 -2.00
N ALA A 36 10.36 -19.26 -2.82
CA ALA A 36 11.77 -18.96 -3.03
C ALA A 36 12.02 -18.05 -4.24
N ASP A 37 11.00 -17.75 -5.02
CA ASP A 37 11.03 -16.82 -6.15
C ASP A 37 9.62 -16.39 -6.56
N GLY A 38 9.54 -15.47 -7.52
CA GLY A 38 8.27 -14.96 -8.01
C GLY A 38 7.37 -16.02 -8.64
N ALA A 39 7.93 -17.03 -9.33
CA ALA A 39 7.14 -18.08 -9.96
C ALA A 39 6.47 -18.98 -8.93
N GLU A 40 7.20 -19.39 -7.87
CA GLU A 40 6.61 -20.09 -6.72
C GLU A 40 5.57 -19.20 -6.01
N GLY A 41 5.85 -17.90 -5.90
CA GLY A 41 4.94 -16.92 -5.33
C GLY A 41 3.59 -16.86 -6.05
N LEU A 42 3.58 -16.79 -7.39
CA LEU A 42 2.37 -16.79 -8.20
C LEU A 42 1.54 -18.07 -7.99
N VAL A 43 2.20 -19.24 -7.97
CA VAL A 43 1.52 -20.51 -7.69
C VAL A 43 0.94 -20.52 -6.27
N ALA A 44 1.70 -20.04 -5.30
CA ALA A 44 1.27 -20.03 -3.90
C ALA A 44 0.05 -19.10 -3.70
N VAL A 45 -0.01 -17.94 -4.36
CA VAL A 45 -1.19 -17.06 -4.30
C VAL A 45 -2.44 -17.79 -4.78
N GLY A 46 -2.38 -18.49 -5.91
CA GLY A 46 -3.52 -19.24 -6.45
C GLY A 46 -3.94 -20.44 -5.61
N ALA A 47 -3.00 -21.13 -4.94
CA ALA A 47 -3.26 -22.33 -4.20
C ALA A 47 -3.63 -22.10 -2.71
N GLN A 48 -3.07 -21.06 -2.10
CA GLN A 48 -3.13 -20.82 -0.65
C GLN A 48 -4.01 -19.64 -0.25
N HIS A 49 -4.39 -18.78 -1.22
CA HIS A 49 -5.21 -17.58 -1.00
C HIS A 49 -4.74 -16.75 0.21
N PRO A 50 -3.50 -16.22 0.20
CA PRO A 50 -3.00 -15.42 1.30
C PRO A 50 -3.79 -14.11 1.46
N ASP A 51 -3.85 -13.60 2.70
CA ASP A 51 -4.45 -12.31 3.01
C ASP A 51 -3.53 -11.14 2.63
N VAL A 52 -2.22 -11.39 2.54
CA VAL A 52 -1.21 -10.41 2.12
C VAL A 52 0.04 -11.12 1.59
N VAL A 53 0.70 -10.51 0.63
CA VAL A 53 1.98 -10.95 0.08
C VAL A 53 3.08 -9.99 0.51
N VAL A 54 4.18 -10.52 1.00
CA VAL A 54 5.45 -9.80 1.23
C VAL A 54 6.45 -10.31 0.20
N VAL A 55 6.93 -9.45 -0.68
CA VAL A 55 7.80 -9.86 -1.79
C VAL A 55 9.06 -9.01 -1.85
N ASP A 56 10.23 -9.67 -1.95
CA ASP A 56 11.48 -8.95 -2.22
C ASP A 56 11.55 -8.49 -3.67
N VAL A 57 12.09 -7.28 -3.90
CA VAL A 57 12.33 -6.78 -5.26
C VAL A 57 13.42 -7.61 -5.94
N MET A 58 14.53 -7.83 -5.24
CA MET A 58 15.75 -8.38 -5.84
C MET A 58 15.77 -9.89 -5.78
N MET A 59 15.09 -10.55 -6.71
CA MET A 59 15.10 -12.00 -6.82
C MET A 59 15.54 -12.47 -8.23
N PRO A 60 16.18 -13.63 -8.36
CA PRO A 60 16.54 -14.20 -9.66
C PRO A 60 15.30 -14.72 -10.40
N ARG A 61 15.36 -14.78 -11.73
CA ARG A 61 14.34 -15.28 -12.66
C ARG A 61 13.15 -14.33 -12.80
N LEU A 62 12.21 -14.38 -11.88
CA LEU A 62 11.05 -13.48 -11.83
C LEU A 62 11.20 -12.62 -10.57
N ASP A 63 11.48 -11.34 -10.75
CA ASP A 63 11.66 -10.40 -9.66
C ASP A 63 10.34 -9.99 -8.98
N GLY A 64 10.43 -9.25 -7.87
CA GLY A 64 9.24 -8.86 -7.11
C GLY A 64 8.34 -7.87 -7.86
N ILE A 65 8.90 -7.03 -8.71
CA ILE A 65 8.16 -6.07 -9.53
C ILE A 65 7.39 -6.80 -10.63
N GLU A 66 8.06 -7.71 -11.33
CA GLU A 66 7.44 -8.56 -12.35
C GLU A 66 6.36 -9.46 -11.75
N THR A 67 6.62 -10.04 -10.56
CA THR A 67 5.63 -10.83 -9.80
C THR A 67 4.39 -10.00 -9.48
N THR A 68 4.57 -8.77 -9.01
CA THR A 68 3.48 -7.84 -8.71
C THR A 68 2.66 -7.51 -9.96
N ARG A 69 3.32 -7.18 -11.09
CA ARG A 69 2.64 -6.93 -12.38
C ARG A 69 1.85 -8.14 -12.84
N ALA A 70 2.41 -9.35 -12.73
CA ALA A 70 1.73 -10.57 -13.14
C ALA A 70 0.47 -10.84 -12.30
N LEU A 71 0.51 -10.61 -10.97
CA LEU A 71 -0.66 -10.73 -10.11
C LEU A 71 -1.76 -9.74 -10.50
N ARG A 72 -1.42 -8.47 -10.72
CA ARG A 72 -2.39 -7.43 -11.11
C ARG A 72 -2.96 -7.68 -12.51
N ALA A 73 -2.13 -8.09 -13.47
CA ALA A 73 -2.58 -8.45 -14.82
C ALA A 73 -3.53 -9.67 -14.82
N ALA A 74 -3.43 -10.55 -13.83
CA ALA A 74 -4.37 -11.67 -13.61
C ALA A 74 -5.65 -11.25 -12.85
N GLY A 75 -5.85 -9.96 -12.56
CA GLY A 75 -6.99 -9.46 -11.79
C GLY A 75 -6.95 -9.84 -10.31
N ASN A 76 -5.78 -10.14 -9.76
CA ASN A 76 -5.64 -10.51 -8.36
C ASN A 76 -5.37 -9.27 -7.50
N ASP A 77 -6.28 -8.97 -6.56
CA ASP A 77 -6.26 -7.79 -5.69
C ASP A 77 -5.65 -8.08 -4.30
N VAL A 78 -4.96 -9.21 -4.13
CA VAL A 78 -4.27 -9.49 -2.87
C VAL A 78 -3.35 -8.33 -2.49
N PRO A 79 -3.38 -7.83 -1.25
CA PRO A 79 -2.48 -6.79 -0.81
C PRO A 79 -1.02 -7.20 -0.94
N ILE A 80 -0.17 -6.34 -1.51
CA ILE A 80 1.25 -6.61 -1.75
C ILE A 80 2.12 -5.57 -1.06
N LEU A 81 2.97 -6.04 -0.16
CA LEU A 81 4.06 -5.27 0.46
C LEU A 81 5.38 -5.64 -0.21
N VAL A 82 6.01 -4.68 -0.86
CA VAL A 82 7.31 -4.87 -1.51
C VAL A 82 8.44 -4.54 -0.55
N LEU A 83 9.41 -5.44 -0.41
CA LEU A 83 10.66 -5.19 0.31
C LEU A 83 11.72 -4.69 -0.68
N THR A 84 12.38 -3.58 -0.39
CA THR A 84 13.36 -2.96 -1.31
C THR A 84 14.63 -2.52 -0.61
N ALA A 85 15.75 -2.46 -1.32
CA ALA A 85 16.99 -1.92 -0.79
C ALA A 85 16.94 -0.39 -0.66
N ARG A 86 17.72 0.17 0.27
CA ARG A 86 17.67 1.58 0.67
C ARG A 86 17.99 2.58 -0.47
N ASP A 87 18.78 2.17 -1.45
CA ASP A 87 19.32 3.06 -2.49
C ASP A 87 18.47 3.13 -3.77
N ALA A 88 17.42 2.36 -3.83
CA ALA A 88 16.57 2.22 -5.01
C ALA A 88 15.33 3.14 -4.94
N VAL A 89 15.52 4.46 -5.10
CA VAL A 89 14.38 5.38 -5.33
C VAL A 89 13.63 4.95 -6.59
N GLY A 90 14.35 4.44 -7.60
CA GLY A 90 13.77 3.85 -8.81
C GLY A 90 12.88 2.65 -8.52
N ASP A 91 13.35 1.67 -7.76
CA ASP A 91 12.62 0.43 -7.47
C ASP A 91 11.32 0.69 -6.69
N ARG A 92 11.30 1.73 -5.83
CA ARG A 92 10.09 2.14 -5.11
C ARG A 92 9.04 2.72 -6.06
N VAL A 93 9.48 3.53 -7.02
CA VAL A 93 8.61 4.10 -8.06
C VAL A 93 8.08 2.97 -8.94
N GLU A 94 8.95 2.11 -9.43
CA GLU A 94 8.56 0.99 -10.30
C GLU A 94 7.68 -0.03 -9.58
N GLY A 95 7.92 -0.32 -8.29
CA GLY A 95 7.11 -1.24 -7.49
C GLY A 95 5.68 -0.75 -7.31
N LEU A 96 5.49 0.53 -6.99
CA LEU A 96 4.16 1.12 -6.86
C LEU A 96 3.48 1.30 -8.24
N ASP A 97 4.23 1.64 -9.28
CA ASP A 97 3.72 1.69 -10.66
C ASP A 97 3.36 0.28 -11.18
N ALA A 98 3.99 -0.78 -10.63
CA ALA A 98 3.62 -2.18 -10.88
C ALA A 98 2.33 -2.62 -10.16
N GLY A 99 1.78 -1.80 -9.27
CA GLY A 99 0.56 -2.09 -8.52
C GLY A 99 0.78 -2.64 -7.10
N ALA A 100 1.98 -2.50 -6.52
CA ALA A 100 2.20 -2.79 -5.10
C ALA A 100 1.39 -1.82 -4.21
N ASP A 101 0.86 -2.32 -3.09
CA ASP A 101 0.02 -1.52 -2.20
C ASP A 101 0.85 -0.74 -1.17
N ASP A 102 2.00 -1.26 -0.76
CA ASP A 102 2.95 -0.58 0.11
C ASP A 102 4.36 -1.09 -0.14
N TYR A 103 5.36 -0.40 0.39
CA TYR A 103 6.77 -0.81 0.33
C TYR A 103 7.44 -0.63 1.70
N LEU A 104 8.51 -1.42 1.93
CA LEU A 104 9.31 -1.35 3.14
C LEU A 104 10.79 -1.45 2.77
N THR A 105 11.59 -0.49 3.24
CA THR A 105 13.01 -0.40 2.88
C THR A 105 13.87 -1.24 3.82
N LYS A 106 14.69 -2.14 3.28
CA LYS A 106 15.71 -2.90 4.03
C LYS A 106 16.90 -1.98 4.39
N PRO A 107 17.45 -2.06 5.64
CA PRO A 107 16.96 -2.82 6.78
C PRO A 107 15.75 -2.15 7.45
N PHE A 108 14.81 -2.95 7.95
CA PHE A 108 13.60 -2.48 8.62
C PHE A 108 13.44 -3.06 10.02
N ALA A 109 12.67 -2.38 10.85
CA ALA A 109 12.26 -2.90 12.15
C ALA A 109 11.05 -3.84 11.99
N LEU A 110 10.99 -4.90 12.81
CA LEU A 110 9.88 -5.85 12.79
C LEU A 110 8.53 -5.15 13.07
N GLU A 111 8.53 -4.20 13.98
CA GLU A 111 7.35 -3.42 14.35
C GLU A 111 6.77 -2.66 13.14
N GLU A 112 7.64 -2.11 12.28
CA GLU A 112 7.23 -1.43 11.05
C GLU A 112 6.61 -2.41 10.06
N LEU A 113 7.22 -3.58 9.84
CA LEU A 113 6.65 -4.62 9.01
C LEU A 113 5.25 -5.02 9.50
N LEU A 114 5.11 -5.30 10.79
CA LEU A 114 3.84 -5.70 11.40
C LEU A 114 2.76 -4.61 11.29
N ALA A 115 3.13 -3.34 11.47
CA ALA A 115 2.21 -2.22 11.32
C ALA A 115 1.68 -2.12 9.87
N ARG A 116 2.57 -2.25 8.87
CA ARG A 116 2.19 -2.25 7.44
C ARG A 116 1.29 -3.43 7.09
N LEU A 117 1.60 -4.63 7.57
CA LEU A 117 0.76 -5.82 7.34
C LEU A 117 -0.64 -5.63 7.93
N ARG A 118 -0.75 -5.12 9.17
CA ARG A 118 -2.06 -4.80 9.76
C ARG A 118 -2.84 -3.78 8.92
N ALA A 119 -2.18 -2.73 8.44
CA ALA A 119 -2.79 -1.71 7.59
C ALA A 119 -3.31 -2.30 6.28
N LEU A 120 -2.50 -3.12 5.61
CA LEU A 120 -2.86 -3.75 4.34
C LEU A 120 -4.01 -4.77 4.47
N MET A 121 -4.09 -5.49 5.59
CA MET A 121 -5.16 -6.47 5.85
C MET A 121 -6.43 -5.83 6.40
N ARG A 122 -6.40 -4.57 6.85
CA ARG A 122 -7.58 -3.87 7.34
C ARG A 122 -8.59 -3.71 6.19
N ARG A 123 -9.81 -4.22 6.36
CA ARG A 123 -10.89 -3.99 5.39
C ARG A 123 -11.25 -2.51 5.37
N THR A 124 -11.17 -1.89 4.21
CA THR A 124 -11.34 -0.44 4.03
C THR A 124 -12.81 -0.03 3.97
N VAL A 125 -13.72 -0.96 3.64
CA VAL A 125 -15.15 -0.65 3.45
C VAL A 125 -15.92 -1.05 4.70
N GLN A 126 -16.50 -0.06 5.38
CA GLN A 126 -17.57 -0.28 6.35
C GLN A 126 -18.90 -0.47 5.59
N PRO A 127 -19.83 -1.33 6.05
CA PRO A 127 -21.12 -1.52 5.37
C PRO A 127 -21.96 -0.23 5.22
N GLU A 128 -21.67 0.79 6.02
CA GLU A 128 -22.36 2.09 6.01
C GLU A 128 -21.88 3.01 4.86
N ASP A 129 -20.72 2.73 4.24
CA ASP A 129 -20.12 3.53 3.18
C ASP A 129 -20.42 2.99 1.77
N ALA A 130 -21.29 1.98 1.65
CA ALA A 130 -21.46 1.19 0.42
C ALA A 130 -21.98 1.96 -0.80
N ASP A 131 -22.51 3.19 -0.64
CA ASP A 131 -23.01 4.05 -1.72
C ASP A 131 -22.44 5.48 -1.66
N GLU A 132 -21.29 5.68 -0.99
CA GLU A 132 -20.75 7.01 -0.77
C GLU A 132 -19.80 7.44 -1.91
N VAL A 133 -20.15 8.53 -2.57
CA VAL A 133 -19.28 9.22 -3.53
C VAL A 133 -18.71 10.48 -2.86
N LEU A 134 -17.41 10.49 -2.64
CA LEU A 134 -16.69 11.64 -2.11
C LEU A 134 -16.24 12.54 -3.26
N GLY A 135 -16.26 13.86 -3.06
CA GLY A 135 -15.84 14.80 -4.10
C GLY A 135 -15.23 16.08 -3.57
N PHE A 136 -14.27 16.63 -4.32
CA PHE A 136 -13.71 17.95 -4.08
C PHE A 136 -13.19 18.54 -5.39
N ALA A 137 -13.67 19.75 -5.77
CA ALA A 137 -13.46 20.36 -7.09
C ALA A 137 -13.89 19.39 -8.21
N ASP A 138 -12.98 19.03 -9.11
CA ASP A 138 -13.19 18.07 -10.19
C ASP A 138 -12.71 16.65 -9.88
N LEU A 139 -12.29 16.38 -8.62
CA LEU A 139 -11.89 15.07 -8.14
C LEU A 139 -13.07 14.36 -7.50
N SER A 140 -13.35 13.13 -7.91
CA SER A 140 -14.41 12.28 -7.36
C SER A 140 -13.89 10.88 -7.06
N MET A 141 -14.43 10.25 -6.02
CA MET A 141 -14.09 8.91 -5.56
C MET A 141 -15.36 8.19 -5.14
N ASP A 142 -15.67 7.09 -5.80
CA ASP A 142 -16.69 6.14 -5.37
C ASP A 142 -16.03 5.12 -4.42
N VAL A 143 -16.47 5.12 -3.16
CA VAL A 143 -15.87 4.28 -2.11
C VAL A 143 -16.20 2.81 -2.33
N ALA A 144 -17.40 2.50 -2.84
CA ALA A 144 -17.86 1.13 -3.05
C ALA A 144 -17.16 0.45 -4.23
N THR A 145 -17.10 1.14 -5.38
CA THR A 145 -16.48 0.61 -6.60
C THR A 145 -14.96 0.82 -6.63
N ARG A 146 -14.44 1.66 -5.73
CA ARG A 146 -13.06 2.14 -5.69
C ARG A 146 -12.63 2.92 -6.95
N GLU A 147 -13.59 3.41 -7.72
CA GLU A 147 -13.31 4.26 -8.87
C GLU A 147 -12.92 5.68 -8.42
N VAL A 148 -11.85 6.20 -9.01
CA VAL A 148 -11.39 7.58 -8.79
C VAL A 148 -11.29 8.28 -10.12
N ARG A 149 -11.80 9.52 -10.20
CA ARG A 149 -11.79 10.34 -11.41
C ARG A 149 -11.33 11.76 -11.12
N ARG A 150 -10.66 12.36 -12.10
CA ARG A 150 -10.39 13.78 -12.16
C ARG A 150 -11.05 14.32 -13.42
N GLY A 151 -12.20 15.03 -13.28
CA GLY A 151 -13.07 15.29 -14.42
C GLY A 151 -13.48 13.99 -15.12
N GLU A 152 -13.19 13.88 -16.43
CA GLU A 152 -13.46 12.66 -17.22
C GLU A 152 -12.36 11.60 -17.11
N ARG A 153 -11.20 11.95 -16.57
CA ARG A 153 -10.03 11.05 -16.54
C ARG A 153 -10.09 10.12 -15.33
N GLN A 154 -10.07 8.82 -15.59
CA GLN A 154 -9.95 7.79 -14.56
C GLN A 154 -8.53 7.76 -13.99
N ILE A 155 -8.41 7.57 -12.68
CA ILE A 155 -7.14 7.47 -11.95
C ILE A 155 -7.07 6.11 -11.27
N GLU A 156 -6.06 5.34 -11.59
CA GLU A 156 -5.77 4.08 -10.92
C GLU A 156 -4.92 4.34 -9.66
N LEU A 157 -5.46 3.94 -8.52
CA LEU A 157 -4.78 4.06 -7.23
C LEU A 157 -4.53 2.69 -6.62
N THR A 158 -3.37 2.53 -5.98
CA THR A 158 -3.12 1.39 -5.10
C THR A 158 -3.98 1.50 -3.85
N ARG A 159 -4.02 0.44 -3.05
CA ARG A 159 -4.82 0.40 -1.82
C ARG A 159 -4.45 1.53 -0.85
N THR A 160 -3.16 1.74 -0.62
CA THR A 160 -2.67 2.78 0.30
C THR A 160 -2.91 4.19 -0.24
N GLU A 161 -2.72 4.42 -1.55
CA GLU A 161 -3.04 5.70 -2.19
C GLU A 161 -4.54 6.02 -2.09
N PHE A 162 -5.39 5.02 -2.31
CA PHE A 162 -6.84 5.16 -2.19
C PHE A 162 -7.23 5.57 -0.78
N THR A 163 -6.75 4.86 0.26
CA THR A 163 -7.02 5.17 1.66
C THR A 163 -6.54 6.58 2.03
N LEU A 164 -5.36 6.98 1.55
CA LEU A 164 -4.82 8.32 1.80
C LEU A 164 -5.66 9.41 1.12
N LEU A 165 -6.10 9.18 -0.12
CA LEU A 165 -6.95 10.13 -0.84
C LEU A 165 -8.35 10.23 -0.21
N GLU A 166 -8.95 9.10 0.16
CA GLU A 166 -10.23 9.04 0.86
C GLU A 166 -10.21 9.88 2.14
N MET A 167 -9.16 9.73 2.95
CA MET A 167 -8.99 10.50 4.18
C MET A 167 -8.97 12.01 3.91
N PHE A 168 -8.32 12.47 2.83
CA PHE A 168 -8.32 13.87 2.43
C PHE A 168 -9.71 14.32 1.94
N LEU A 169 -10.39 13.51 1.13
CA LEU A 169 -11.72 13.82 0.60
C LEU A 169 -12.80 13.88 1.70
N ARG A 170 -12.67 13.09 2.76
CA ARG A 170 -13.57 13.17 3.94
C ARG A 170 -13.32 14.41 4.79
N ARG A 171 -12.18 15.10 4.63
CA ARG A 171 -11.80 16.28 5.44
C ARG A 171 -11.25 17.42 4.56
N PRO A 172 -12.02 17.89 3.53
CA PRO A 172 -11.53 18.92 2.63
C PRO A 172 -11.30 20.24 3.38
N ARG A 173 -10.31 21.00 2.95
CA ARG A 173 -9.90 22.29 3.51
C ARG A 173 -9.40 22.24 4.95
N ARG A 174 -9.27 21.05 5.55
CA ARG A 174 -8.67 20.89 6.88
C ARG A 174 -7.20 20.50 6.72
N VAL A 175 -6.35 21.16 7.51
CA VAL A 175 -4.95 20.74 7.62
C VAL A 175 -4.91 19.47 8.48
N LEU A 176 -4.39 18.39 7.91
CA LEU A 176 -4.16 17.14 8.61
C LEU A 176 -2.69 17.07 8.98
N ASP A 177 -2.40 16.91 10.25
CA ASP A 177 -1.03 16.79 10.70
C ASP A 177 -0.42 15.43 10.33
N ARG A 178 0.91 15.37 10.31
CA ARG A 178 1.65 14.19 9.87
C ARG A 178 1.34 12.95 10.71
N SER A 179 1.28 13.09 12.03
CA SER A 179 1.04 11.97 12.95
C SER A 179 -0.36 11.40 12.77
N PHE A 180 -1.36 12.27 12.65
CA PHE A 180 -2.73 11.86 12.36
C PHE A 180 -2.84 11.07 11.05
N ILE A 181 -2.18 11.55 9.97
CA ILE A 181 -2.20 10.85 8.68
C ILE A 181 -1.55 9.47 8.78
N LEU A 182 -0.39 9.37 9.44
CA LEU A 182 0.32 8.10 9.61
C LEU A 182 -0.50 7.11 10.44
N GLU A 183 -1.15 7.56 11.51
CA GLU A 183 -2.02 6.75 12.36
C GLU A 183 -3.25 6.23 11.59
N GLU A 184 -3.95 7.09 10.86
CA GLU A 184 -5.14 6.72 10.11
C GLU A 184 -4.83 5.74 8.97
N VAL A 185 -3.75 5.96 8.22
CA VAL A 185 -3.40 5.15 7.04
C VAL A 185 -2.68 3.87 7.44
N TRP A 186 -1.69 3.93 8.33
CA TRP A 186 -0.84 2.78 8.69
C TRP A 186 -1.08 2.23 10.11
N GLY A 187 -1.78 2.96 10.96
CA GLY A 187 -2.13 2.54 12.32
C GLY A 187 -1.28 3.20 13.41
N TYR A 188 -1.78 3.11 14.64
CA TYR A 188 -1.23 3.82 15.82
C TYR A 188 0.26 3.54 16.09
N ASP A 189 0.71 2.31 15.85
CA ASP A 189 2.11 1.89 16.11
C ASP A 189 3.08 2.22 14.97
N PHE A 190 2.64 3.00 13.95
CA PHE A 190 3.48 3.28 12.80
C PHE A 190 4.58 4.30 13.16
N PRO A 191 5.86 4.02 12.79
CA PRO A 191 6.96 4.94 13.10
C PRO A 191 6.79 6.30 12.42
N THR A 192 6.65 7.37 13.19
CA THR A 192 6.47 8.74 12.67
C THR A 192 7.69 9.27 11.91
N SER A 193 8.85 8.63 12.07
CA SER A 193 10.10 8.95 11.36
C SER A 193 10.17 8.40 9.93
N ALA A 194 9.22 7.54 9.54
CA ALA A 194 9.22 6.98 8.19
C ALA A 194 8.88 8.04 7.14
N ASN A 195 9.65 8.11 6.05
CA ASN A 195 9.43 9.03 4.93
C ASN A 195 8.32 8.56 3.97
N SER A 196 7.50 7.60 4.38
CA SER A 196 6.48 7.00 3.54
C SER A 196 5.44 8.01 3.09
N LEU A 197 5.00 8.86 4.01
CA LEU A 197 3.95 9.85 3.71
C LEU A 197 4.34 10.81 2.58
N GLU A 198 5.57 11.30 2.56
CA GLU A 198 6.07 12.19 1.50
C GLU A 198 6.04 11.51 0.14
N VAL A 199 6.41 10.24 0.12
CA VAL A 199 6.42 9.43 -1.11
C VAL A 199 4.99 9.23 -1.62
N TYR A 200 4.05 8.79 -0.78
CA TYR A 200 2.65 8.60 -1.19
C TYR A 200 1.95 9.90 -1.59
N VAL A 201 2.20 11.01 -0.89
CA VAL A 201 1.70 12.33 -1.33
C VAL A 201 2.30 12.71 -2.67
N GLY A 202 3.57 12.39 -2.93
CA GLY A 202 4.22 12.59 -4.22
C GLY A 202 3.51 11.80 -5.34
N TYR A 203 3.17 10.52 -5.10
CA TYR A 203 2.44 9.69 -6.06
C TYR A 203 1.02 10.19 -6.30
N LEU A 204 0.27 10.52 -5.25
CA LEU A 204 -1.07 11.09 -5.41
C LEU A 204 -1.04 12.36 -6.25
N ARG A 205 -0.09 13.27 -6.00
CA ARG A 205 0.08 14.47 -6.81
C ARG A 205 0.36 14.11 -8.27
N ARG A 206 1.32 13.22 -8.54
CA ARG A 206 1.65 12.79 -9.90
C ARG A 206 0.43 12.24 -10.62
N LYS A 207 -0.38 11.40 -9.96
CA LYS A 207 -1.58 10.77 -10.55
C LYS A 207 -2.73 11.75 -10.70
N THR A 208 -2.94 12.63 -9.74
CA THR A 208 -4.04 13.62 -9.77
C THR A 208 -3.73 14.85 -10.61
N GLU A 209 -2.45 15.13 -10.95
CA GLU A 209 -2.01 16.28 -11.73
C GLU A 209 -1.49 15.88 -13.13
N ALA A 210 -1.70 14.62 -13.57
CA ALA A 210 -1.11 14.07 -14.80
C ALA A 210 -1.63 14.70 -16.10
N GLY A 211 -2.80 15.33 -16.08
CA GLY A 211 -3.41 16.05 -17.23
C GLY A 211 -3.26 17.56 -17.11
N ASP A 212 -2.20 18.05 -16.46
CA ASP A 212 -1.98 19.48 -16.16
C ASP A 212 -3.08 20.09 -15.26
N GLU A 213 -3.79 19.25 -14.51
CA GLU A 213 -4.80 19.73 -13.57
C GLU A 213 -4.16 20.49 -12.40
N PRO A 214 -4.87 21.51 -11.84
CA PRO A 214 -4.35 22.28 -10.72
C PRO A 214 -4.15 21.41 -9.48
N ARG A 215 -3.10 21.71 -8.72
CA ARG A 215 -2.79 21.02 -7.47
C ARG A 215 -3.92 21.16 -6.45
N LEU A 216 -4.34 20.05 -5.88
CA LEU A 216 -5.31 20.02 -4.78
C LEU A 216 -4.69 19.63 -3.44
N ILE A 217 -3.67 18.76 -3.42
CA ILE A 217 -3.01 18.35 -2.18
C ILE A 217 -1.81 19.26 -1.93
N HIS A 218 -1.91 20.14 -0.93
CA HIS A 218 -0.89 21.12 -0.58
C HIS A 218 -0.13 20.73 0.68
N THR A 219 1.16 21.10 0.73
CA THR A 219 1.99 20.95 1.94
C THR A 219 1.85 22.18 2.82
N VAL A 220 1.54 21.96 4.10
CA VAL A 220 1.63 22.98 5.15
C VAL A 220 2.93 22.74 5.91
N ARG A 221 3.95 23.56 5.62
CA ARG A 221 5.31 23.36 6.13
C ARG A 221 5.32 23.23 7.66
N GLY A 222 6.00 22.20 8.15
CA GLY A 222 6.14 21.92 9.59
C GLY A 222 4.87 21.37 10.27
N VAL A 223 3.75 21.20 9.53
CA VAL A 223 2.48 20.70 10.07
C VAL A 223 2.06 19.40 9.38
N GLY A 224 1.79 19.46 8.08
CA GLY A 224 1.25 18.30 7.35
C GLY A 224 0.72 18.67 5.97
N TYR A 225 -0.49 18.21 5.64
CA TYR A 225 -1.06 18.37 4.30
C TYR A 225 -2.52 18.80 4.37
N VAL A 226 -3.00 19.39 3.27
CA VAL A 226 -4.39 19.84 3.12
C VAL A 226 -4.86 19.64 1.69
N LEU A 227 -6.10 19.17 1.53
CA LEU A 227 -6.81 19.15 0.25
C LEU A 227 -7.57 20.48 0.10
N ARG A 228 -7.17 21.31 -0.88
CA ARG A 228 -7.81 22.59 -1.18
C ARG A 228 -7.49 23.03 -2.62
N GLU A 229 -8.26 23.95 -3.14
CA GLU A 229 -7.90 24.72 -4.35
C GLU A 229 -6.78 25.73 -4.02
N ALA A 230 -6.13 26.24 -5.05
CA ALA A 230 -5.02 27.19 -4.93
C ALA A 230 -5.45 28.55 -4.34
#